data_048c69802635793a9a2343cfc14a2011
#
_entry.id   048c69802635793a9a2343cfc14a2011
#
_cell.length_a   1.000
_cell.length_b   1.000
_cell.length_c   1.000
_cell.angle_alpha   90.00
_cell.angle_beta   90.00
_cell.angle_gamma   90.00
#
_symmetry.space_group_name_H-M   'P 1'
#
loop_
_entity.id
_entity.type
_entity.pdbx_description
1 polymer ?
#
loop_
_entity_poly.entity_id
_entity_poly.type
_entity_poly.pdbx_seq_one_letter_code
_entity_poly.pdbx_strand_id
1 'polypeptide(L)'
;MAELTELAELYRSAEADGSAEAVSHAGWHAGALLGTTAANGRLLAYKDSGPEAECVFRAGERTLFNIMSGGYGSDTSERGFAVWSSRPGVLGAVDAGVSRLEVADADGVVVPADIVAHTFAVDVDLGPAPQTVDEVFAPWEPPELTVRVYGEGDVLRYEGPLLLT
;
A
#
# COMPACT_ATOMS: atom_id res chain seq x y z
N MET A 1 -12.98 -16.82 9.21
CA MET A 1 -13.80 -15.87 10.00
C MET A 1 -12.99 -15.23 11.12
N ALA A 2 -12.23 -15.98 11.93
CA ALA A 2 -11.38 -15.40 12.97
C ALA A 2 -10.37 -14.39 12.43
N GLU A 3 -9.65 -14.73 11.38
CA GLU A 3 -8.63 -13.89 10.76
C GLU A 3 -9.17 -12.54 10.26
N LEU A 4 -10.39 -12.51 9.74
CA LEU A 4 -11.02 -11.26 9.31
C LEU A 4 -11.38 -10.34 10.49
N THR A 5 -11.71 -10.93 11.64
CA THR A 5 -11.98 -10.17 12.86
C THR A 5 -10.68 -9.58 13.40
N GLU A 6 -9.59 -10.34 13.38
CA GLU A 6 -8.26 -9.91 13.79
C GLU A 6 -7.75 -8.74 12.94
N LEU A 7 -7.92 -8.80 11.63
CA LEU A 7 -7.55 -7.71 10.73
C LEU A 7 -8.39 -6.44 10.95
N ALA A 8 -9.68 -6.59 11.28
CA ALA A 8 -10.54 -5.45 11.61
C ALA A 8 -10.14 -4.78 12.92
N GLU A 9 -9.70 -5.55 13.92
CA GLU A 9 -9.15 -5.01 15.17
C GLU A 9 -7.81 -4.30 14.92
N LEU A 10 -6.95 -4.89 14.11
CA LEU A 10 -5.68 -4.28 13.72
C LEU A 10 -5.90 -2.91 13.07
N TYR A 11 -6.82 -2.82 12.12
CA TYR A 11 -7.14 -1.55 11.46
C TYR A 11 -7.63 -0.50 12.46
N ARG A 12 -8.60 -0.86 13.31
CA ARG A 12 -9.13 0.08 14.31
C ARG A 12 -8.05 0.58 15.27
N SER A 13 -7.10 -0.28 15.62
CA SER A 13 -5.98 0.09 16.47
C SER A 13 -5.01 1.03 15.75
N ALA A 14 -4.69 0.76 14.49
CA ALA A 14 -3.83 1.61 13.67
C ALA A 14 -4.46 2.99 13.43
N GLU A 15 -5.77 3.04 13.19
CA GLU A 15 -6.52 4.29 13.01
C GLU A 15 -6.55 5.13 14.30
N ALA A 16 -6.80 4.50 15.44
CA ALA A 16 -6.86 5.18 16.73
C ALA A 16 -5.52 5.76 17.17
N ASP A 17 -4.42 5.10 16.83
CA ASP A 17 -3.06 5.54 17.15
C ASP A 17 -2.54 6.62 16.19
N GLY A 18 -3.17 6.79 15.03
CA GLY A 18 -2.76 7.72 13.98
C GLY A 18 -1.43 7.35 13.31
N SER A 19 -0.88 6.18 13.65
CA SER A 19 0.31 5.58 13.10
C SER A 19 0.15 4.07 13.04
N ALA A 20 0.47 3.47 11.92
CA ALA A 20 0.50 2.02 11.80
C ALA A 20 1.73 1.38 12.46
N GLU A 21 2.77 2.18 12.68
CA GLU A 21 4.04 1.70 13.24
C GLU A 21 3.84 1.14 14.66
N ALA A 22 4.34 -0.06 14.88
CA ALA A 22 4.25 -0.81 16.13
C ALA A 22 2.86 -1.36 16.51
N VAL A 23 1.83 -1.19 15.70
CA VAL A 23 0.53 -1.82 15.97
C VAL A 23 0.54 -3.27 15.51
N SER A 24 0.18 -4.17 16.41
CA SER A 24 0.03 -5.60 16.09
C SER A 24 -1.16 -6.22 16.81
N HIS A 25 -1.78 -7.24 16.20
CA HIS A 25 -2.87 -8.01 16.77
C HIS A 25 -2.88 -9.44 16.22
N ALA A 26 -2.91 -10.43 17.13
CA ALA A 26 -3.00 -11.86 16.79
C ALA A 26 -1.98 -12.35 15.73
N GLY A 27 -0.74 -11.83 15.78
CA GLY A 27 0.34 -12.19 14.85
C GLY A 27 0.32 -11.42 13.54
N TRP A 28 -0.65 -10.54 13.34
CA TRP A 28 -0.64 -9.56 12.29
C TRP A 28 0.01 -8.26 12.76
N HIS A 29 0.76 -7.64 11.87
CA HIS A 29 1.36 -6.33 12.06
C HIS A 29 0.77 -5.35 11.06
N ALA A 30 0.53 -4.13 11.50
CA ALA A 30 0.11 -3.06 10.61
C ALA A 30 1.28 -2.60 9.74
N GLY A 31 1.06 -2.55 8.46
CA GLY A 31 1.95 -1.97 7.47
C GLY A 31 1.55 -0.54 7.11
N ALA A 32 1.91 -0.09 5.92
CA ALA A 32 1.61 1.26 5.45
C ALA A 32 0.09 1.49 5.32
N LEU A 33 -0.33 2.71 5.65
CA LEU A 33 -1.72 3.15 5.67
C LEU A 33 -1.94 4.24 4.61
N LEU A 34 -2.96 4.06 3.78
CA LEU A 34 -3.41 5.05 2.81
C LEU A 34 -4.79 5.59 3.18
N GLY A 35 -4.94 6.92 3.20
CA GLY A 35 -6.20 7.58 3.51
C GLY A 35 -6.52 7.53 5.01
N THR A 36 -6.40 8.64 5.67
CA THR A 36 -6.48 8.78 7.13
C THR A 36 -7.77 9.43 7.62
N THR A 37 -8.85 9.35 6.87
CA THR A 37 -10.13 9.76 7.42
C THR A 37 -10.78 8.57 8.11
N ALA A 38 -11.36 8.78 9.28
CA ALA A 38 -12.09 7.79 10.08
C ALA A 38 -13.20 7.03 9.32
N ALA A 39 -13.45 7.40 8.09
CA ALA A 39 -14.46 6.80 7.24
C ALA A 39 -13.89 5.96 6.10
N ASN A 40 -12.67 6.25 5.64
CA ASN A 40 -12.11 5.58 4.46
C ASN A 40 -10.61 5.41 4.62
N GLY A 41 -10.13 4.20 4.44
CA GLY A 41 -8.70 3.91 4.49
C GLY A 41 -8.38 2.54 3.94
N ARG A 42 -7.11 2.35 3.58
CA ARG A 42 -6.54 1.07 3.13
C ARG A 42 -5.28 0.82 3.94
N LEU A 43 -5.27 -0.29 4.64
CA LEU A 43 -4.14 -0.73 5.46
C LEU A 43 -3.54 -1.97 4.85
N LEU A 44 -2.23 -1.99 4.67
CA LEU A 44 -1.49 -3.23 4.47
C LEU A 44 -1.24 -3.89 5.83
N ALA A 45 -1.39 -5.19 5.88
CA ALA A 45 -1.08 -5.99 7.06
C ALA A 45 -0.17 -7.16 6.66
N TYR A 46 0.76 -7.51 7.52
CA TYR A 46 1.73 -8.56 7.27
C TYR A 46 1.95 -9.44 8.49
N LYS A 47 2.49 -10.65 8.26
CA LYS A 47 2.97 -11.58 9.29
C LYS A 47 4.47 -11.82 9.10
N ASP A 48 5.17 -12.17 10.16
CA ASP A 48 6.61 -12.47 10.11
C ASP A 48 6.97 -13.62 9.16
N SER A 49 6.02 -14.50 8.88
CA SER A 49 6.25 -15.73 8.12
C SER A 49 5.42 -15.86 6.84
N GLY A 50 4.72 -14.80 6.42
CA GLY A 50 3.84 -15.12 5.32
C GLY A 50 2.86 -14.09 4.82
N PRO A 51 1.67 -14.50 4.45
CA PRO A 51 0.85 -13.74 3.55
C PRO A 51 0.48 -12.39 4.13
N GLU A 52 0.53 -11.44 3.27
CA GLU A 52 0.15 -10.07 3.50
C GLU A 52 -1.33 -9.91 3.14
N ALA A 53 -1.96 -8.96 3.76
CA ALA A 53 -3.36 -8.67 3.52
C ALA A 53 -3.57 -7.17 3.27
N GLU A 54 -4.53 -6.86 2.43
CA GLU A 54 -5.05 -5.52 2.26
C GLU A 54 -6.41 -5.42 2.94
N CYS A 55 -6.57 -4.44 3.81
CA CYS A 55 -7.82 -4.12 4.50
C CYS A 55 -8.37 -2.82 3.94
N VAL A 56 -9.57 -2.85 3.37
CA VAL A 56 -10.25 -1.65 2.85
C VAL A 56 -11.46 -1.34 3.71
N PHE A 57 -11.55 -0.10 4.17
CA PHE A 57 -12.64 0.41 4.97
C PHE A 57 -13.32 1.57 4.26
N ARG A 58 -14.64 1.61 4.30
CA ARG A 58 -15.47 2.70 3.79
C ARG A 58 -16.57 3.03 4.78
N ALA A 59 -16.73 4.31 5.10
CA ALA A 59 -17.73 4.82 6.03
C ALA A 59 -17.74 4.11 7.40
N GLY A 60 -16.56 3.70 7.88
CA GLY A 60 -16.41 2.96 9.13
C GLY A 60 -16.81 1.49 9.04
N GLU A 61 -17.27 1.02 7.89
CA GLU A 61 -17.61 -0.37 7.66
C GLU A 61 -16.52 -1.07 6.84
N ARG A 62 -16.18 -2.28 7.25
CA ARG A 62 -15.30 -3.14 6.51
C ARG A 62 -15.94 -3.54 5.18
N THR A 63 -15.27 -3.20 4.06
CA THR A 63 -15.77 -3.56 2.73
C THR A 63 -15.01 -4.67 2.05
N LEU A 64 -13.71 -4.79 2.30
CA LEU A 64 -12.88 -5.78 1.64
C LEU A 64 -11.68 -6.18 2.51
N PHE A 65 -11.43 -7.48 2.58
CA PHE A 65 -10.14 -8.04 2.96
C PHE A 65 -9.64 -8.89 1.81
N ASN A 66 -8.48 -8.56 1.31
CA ASN A 66 -7.80 -9.36 0.30
C ASN A 66 -6.56 -9.96 0.96
N ILE A 67 -6.56 -11.27 1.15
CA ILE A 67 -5.38 -11.99 1.64
C ILE A 67 -4.54 -12.33 0.42
N MET A 68 -3.40 -11.72 0.33
CA MET A 68 -2.45 -11.92 -0.75
C MET A 68 -1.52 -13.07 -0.36
N SER A 69 -1.90 -14.28 -0.71
CA SER A 69 -1.07 -15.46 -0.49
C SER A 69 0.18 -15.43 -1.38
N GLY A 70 1.32 -15.60 -0.78
CA GLY A 70 2.67 -15.48 -1.29
C GLY A 70 2.87 -15.67 -2.78
N GLY A 71 3.41 -14.66 -3.43
CA GLY A 71 3.81 -14.66 -4.82
C GLY A 71 3.16 -13.59 -5.70
N TYR A 72 2.16 -12.88 -5.24
CA TYR A 72 1.61 -11.76 -6.00
C TYR A 72 2.53 -10.54 -5.87
N GLY A 73 3.31 -10.29 -6.93
CA GLY A 73 4.01 -9.00 -7.10
C GLY A 73 5.06 -8.64 -6.05
N SER A 74 5.52 -9.60 -5.26
CA SER A 74 6.52 -9.34 -4.22
C SER A 74 7.96 -9.36 -4.71
N ASP A 75 8.18 -9.50 -6.01
CA ASP A 75 9.55 -9.44 -6.54
C ASP A 75 10.03 -7.99 -6.57
N THR A 76 10.68 -7.61 -5.49
CA THR A 76 11.33 -6.31 -5.34
C THR A 76 12.79 -6.31 -5.82
N SER A 77 13.28 -7.44 -6.33
CA SER A 77 14.72 -7.67 -6.57
C SER A 77 15.34 -6.73 -7.60
N GLU A 78 14.60 -6.34 -8.63
CA GLU A 78 15.14 -5.49 -9.69
C GLU A 78 15.06 -4.00 -9.38
N ARG A 79 13.97 -3.56 -8.74
CA ARG A 79 13.62 -2.15 -8.58
C ARG A 79 13.60 -1.68 -7.13
N GLY A 80 13.62 -2.61 -6.19
CA GLY A 80 13.49 -2.33 -4.76
C GLY A 80 12.04 -2.17 -4.31
N PHE A 81 11.06 -2.27 -5.20
CA PHE A 81 9.62 -2.19 -4.87
C PHE A 81 8.76 -3.04 -5.80
N ALA A 82 7.56 -3.36 -5.33
CA ALA A 82 6.51 -3.99 -6.13
C ALA A 82 5.15 -3.36 -5.78
N VAL A 83 4.34 -3.07 -6.80
CA VAL A 83 2.98 -2.55 -6.62
C VAL A 83 2.02 -3.72 -6.44
N TRP A 84 1.17 -3.67 -5.41
CA TRP A 84 0.14 -4.67 -5.17
C TRP A 84 -1.24 -4.19 -5.53
N SER A 85 -1.49 -2.93 -5.30
CA SER A 85 -2.80 -2.34 -5.53
C SER A 85 -2.68 -0.88 -5.90
N SER A 86 -3.57 -0.45 -6.77
CA SER A 86 -3.71 0.93 -7.22
C SER A 86 -5.17 1.35 -7.15
N ARG A 87 -5.40 2.67 -7.13
CA ARG A 87 -6.70 3.34 -7.01
C ARG A 87 -7.52 2.98 -5.75
N PRO A 88 -7.76 3.97 -4.89
CA PRO A 88 -7.10 5.27 -4.87
C PRO A 88 -5.69 5.14 -4.29
N GLY A 89 -4.73 5.88 -4.84
CA GLY A 89 -3.32 5.80 -4.43
C GLY A 89 -2.65 4.48 -4.78
N VAL A 90 -1.44 4.28 -4.30
CA VAL A 90 -0.63 3.09 -4.57
C VAL A 90 -0.21 2.43 -3.27
N LEU A 91 -0.34 1.13 -3.21
CA LEU A 91 0.09 0.27 -2.11
C LEU A 91 1.00 -0.83 -2.63
N GLY A 92 1.99 -1.21 -1.86
CA GLY A 92 2.88 -2.29 -2.26
C GLY A 92 3.95 -2.67 -1.24
N ALA A 93 4.92 -3.43 -1.73
CA ALA A 93 6.08 -3.87 -0.98
C ALA A 93 7.35 -3.10 -1.35
N VAL A 94 8.24 -2.95 -0.40
CA VAL A 94 9.60 -2.47 -0.60
C VAL A 94 10.63 -3.48 -0.06
N ASP A 95 11.79 -3.49 -0.69
CA ASP A 95 12.96 -4.21 -0.18
C ASP A 95 13.43 -3.61 1.17
N ALA A 96 13.94 -4.46 2.04
CA ALA A 96 14.48 -4.04 3.35
C ALA A 96 15.59 -2.98 3.27
N GLY A 97 16.28 -2.87 2.13
CA GLY A 97 17.30 -1.84 1.90
C GLY A 97 16.75 -0.50 1.39
N VAL A 98 15.44 -0.34 1.24
CA VAL A 98 14.82 0.92 0.81
C VAL A 98 14.56 1.79 2.03
N SER A 99 15.14 2.99 2.02
CA SER A 99 14.94 4.00 3.08
C SER A 99 13.90 5.05 2.70
N ARG A 100 13.71 5.29 1.40
CA ARG A 100 12.78 6.28 0.89
C ARG A 100 12.28 5.91 -0.50
N LEU A 101 11.02 6.17 -0.77
CA LEU A 101 10.39 6.07 -2.07
C LEU A 101 9.57 7.32 -2.33
N GLU A 102 9.64 7.83 -3.54
CA GLU A 102 8.91 9.01 -4.00
C GLU A 102 8.26 8.72 -5.34
N VAL A 103 7.07 9.26 -5.54
CA VAL A 103 6.38 9.22 -6.82
C VAL A 103 6.19 10.63 -7.34
N ALA A 104 6.57 10.88 -8.58
CA ALA A 104 6.33 12.13 -9.27
C ALA A 104 5.30 11.93 -10.40
N ASP A 105 4.36 12.87 -10.52
CA ASP A 105 3.43 12.94 -11.64
C ASP A 105 4.05 13.61 -12.88
N ALA A 106 3.27 13.72 -13.95
CA ALA A 106 3.70 14.34 -15.20
C ALA A 106 4.02 15.84 -15.05
N ASP A 107 3.45 16.50 -14.06
CA ASP A 107 3.68 17.92 -13.74
C ASP A 107 4.90 18.12 -12.83
N GLY A 108 5.53 17.02 -12.41
CA GLY A 108 6.70 17.03 -11.53
C GLY A 108 6.37 17.21 -10.04
N VAL A 109 5.10 17.08 -9.66
CA VAL A 109 4.71 17.08 -8.25
C VAL A 109 5.17 15.78 -7.61
N VAL A 110 5.98 15.88 -6.57
CA VAL A 110 6.56 14.73 -5.87
C VAL A 110 5.78 14.44 -4.60
N VAL A 111 5.34 13.20 -4.46
CA VAL A 111 4.67 12.70 -3.27
C VAL A 111 5.54 11.61 -2.64
N PRO A 112 5.98 11.79 -1.38
CA PRO A 112 6.72 10.76 -0.67
C PRO A 112 5.81 9.62 -0.26
N ALA A 113 6.35 8.40 -0.28
CA ALA A 113 5.67 7.24 0.29
C ALA A 113 5.77 7.21 1.80
N ASP A 114 4.71 6.75 2.44
CA ASP A 114 4.78 6.22 3.80
C ASP A 114 5.31 4.78 3.74
N ILE A 115 6.41 4.51 4.45
CA ILE A 115 7.05 3.19 4.49
C ILE A 115 6.98 2.66 5.91
N VAL A 116 6.35 1.51 6.07
CA VAL A 116 6.28 0.78 7.34
C VAL A 116 6.78 -0.64 7.11
N ALA A 117 7.88 -0.99 7.76
CA ALA A 117 8.59 -2.25 7.56
C ALA A 117 8.95 -2.46 6.06
N HIS A 118 8.38 -3.47 5.42
CA HIS A 118 8.57 -3.76 4.01
C HIS A 118 7.35 -3.45 3.14
N THR A 119 6.46 -2.59 3.65
CA THR A 119 5.28 -2.10 2.91
C THR A 119 5.38 -0.60 2.66
N PHE A 120 4.71 -0.12 1.60
CA PHE A 120 4.62 1.30 1.32
C PHE A 120 3.21 1.72 0.86
N ALA A 121 2.88 2.98 1.10
CA ALA A 121 1.69 3.64 0.61
C ALA A 121 2.03 5.01 0.04
N VAL A 122 1.47 5.36 -1.11
CA VAL A 122 1.60 6.69 -1.73
C VAL A 122 0.22 7.23 -2.08
N ASP A 123 -0.11 8.38 -1.54
CA ASP A 123 -1.37 9.08 -1.81
C ASP A 123 -1.24 9.94 -3.07
N VAL A 124 -1.29 9.29 -4.23
CA VAL A 124 -1.32 9.95 -5.54
C VAL A 124 -2.73 9.86 -6.12
N ASP A 125 -3.18 10.92 -6.78
CA ASP A 125 -4.49 10.93 -7.43
C ASP A 125 -4.47 10.07 -8.70
N LEU A 126 -5.04 8.89 -8.59
CA LEU A 126 -5.23 7.95 -9.69
C LEU A 126 -6.70 7.89 -10.15
N GLY A 127 -7.51 8.84 -9.69
CA GLY A 127 -8.95 8.81 -9.85
C GLY A 127 -9.65 7.93 -8.81
N PRO A 128 -10.98 7.90 -8.83
CA PRO A 128 -11.77 7.17 -7.85
C PRO A 128 -11.55 5.66 -7.95
N ALA A 129 -11.65 4.98 -6.81
CA ALA A 129 -11.69 3.53 -6.80
C ALA A 129 -12.91 3.01 -7.59
N PRO A 130 -12.78 1.92 -8.33
CA PRO A 130 -13.91 1.31 -9.02
C PRO A 130 -14.99 0.91 -8.01
N GLN A 131 -16.25 1.23 -8.32
CA GLN A 131 -17.38 0.99 -7.44
C GLN A 131 -18.17 -0.27 -7.83
N THR A 132 -18.05 -0.69 -9.08
CA THR A 132 -18.76 -1.84 -9.65
C THR A 132 -17.79 -2.82 -10.29
N VAL A 133 -18.26 -4.04 -10.50
CA VAL A 133 -17.49 -5.08 -11.19
C VAL A 133 -17.14 -4.66 -12.61
N ASP A 134 -18.07 -4.01 -13.30
CA ASP A 134 -17.85 -3.52 -14.66
C ASP A 134 -16.75 -2.45 -14.71
N GLU A 135 -16.69 -1.56 -13.73
CA GLU A 135 -15.62 -0.55 -13.61
C GLU A 135 -14.25 -1.16 -13.31
N VAL A 136 -14.21 -2.29 -12.59
CA VAL A 136 -12.95 -3.02 -12.34
C VAL A 136 -12.36 -3.55 -13.64
N PHE A 137 -13.22 -4.03 -14.55
CA PHE A 137 -12.79 -4.56 -15.84
C PHE A 137 -12.82 -3.55 -16.99
N ALA A 138 -13.27 -2.31 -16.74
CA ALA A 138 -13.24 -1.27 -17.73
C ALA A 138 -11.79 -0.90 -18.11
N PRO A 139 -11.50 -0.61 -19.37
CA PRO A 139 -10.20 -0.09 -19.76
C PRO A 139 -9.85 1.16 -18.96
N TRP A 140 -8.70 1.14 -18.33
CA TRP A 140 -8.17 2.26 -17.57
C TRP A 140 -6.75 2.57 -18.05
N GLU A 141 -6.53 3.81 -18.39
CA GLU A 141 -5.21 4.30 -18.74
C GLU A 141 -4.61 4.99 -17.50
N PRO A 142 -3.63 4.36 -16.84
CA PRO A 142 -2.98 4.97 -15.70
C PRO A 142 -2.22 6.22 -16.13
N PRO A 143 -2.14 7.24 -15.27
CA PRO A 143 -1.26 8.38 -15.54
C PRO A 143 0.20 7.95 -15.59
N GLU A 144 1.02 8.67 -16.34
CA GLU A 144 2.45 8.46 -16.33
C GLU A 144 3.04 8.97 -15.00
N LEU A 145 3.53 8.05 -14.22
CA LEU A 145 4.16 8.32 -12.95
C LEU A 145 5.61 7.83 -12.97
N THR A 146 6.49 8.62 -12.39
CA THR A 146 7.90 8.24 -12.17
C THR A 146 8.12 7.94 -10.71
N VAL A 147 8.73 6.80 -10.41
CA VAL A 147 9.14 6.45 -9.06
C VAL A 147 10.65 6.60 -8.91
N ARG A 148 11.06 7.12 -7.75
CA ARG A 148 12.44 7.15 -7.28
C ARG A 148 12.57 6.36 -6.00
N VAL A 149 13.52 5.45 -5.97
CA VAL A 149 13.78 4.58 -4.82
C VAL A 149 15.20 4.85 -4.31
N TYR A 150 15.31 5.09 -3.02
CA TYR A 150 16.56 5.40 -2.37
C TYR A 150 16.87 4.34 -1.31
N GLY A 151 18.14 3.97 -1.25
CA GLY A 151 18.67 3.11 -0.21
C GLY A 151 19.25 3.92 0.95
N GLU A 152 19.99 3.23 1.80
CA GLU A 152 20.66 3.82 2.93
C GLU A 152 21.57 4.99 2.50
N GLY A 153 21.57 6.07 3.26
CA GLY A 153 22.33 7.28 2.96
C GLY A 153 21.79 8.09 1.77
N ASP A 154 20.50 7.95 1.43
CA ASP A 154 19.86 8.62 0.30
C ASP A 154 20.48 8.31 -1.08
N VAL A 155 21.09 7.15 -1.22
CA VAL A 155 21.64 6.70 -2.50
C VAL A 155 20.50 6.29 -3.43
N LEU A 156 20.36 6.95 -4.58
CA LEU A 156 19.38 6.59 -5.60
C LEU A 156 19.68 5.18 -6.14
N ARG A 157 18.74 4.25 -5.96
CA ARG A 157 18.83 2.86 -6.43
C ARG A 157 18.10 2.64 -7.74
N TYR A 158 16.98 3.32 -7.90
CA TYR A 158 16.14 3.19 -9.08
C TYR A 158 15.43 4.51 -9.38
N GLU A 159 15.32 4.85 -10.67
CA GLU A 159 14.43 5.88 -11.21
C GLU A 159 13.81 5.36 -12.50
N GLY A 160 12.50 5.40 -12.60
CA GLY A 160 11.79 4.90 -13.77
C GLY A 160 10.28 4.93 -13.63
N PRO A 161 9.55 4.36 -14.58
CA PRO A 161 8.09 4.36 -14.54
C PRO A 161 7.56 3.56 -13.35
N LEU A 162 6.53 4.10 -12.73
CA LEU A 162 5.69 3.35 -11.80
C LEU A 162 4.68 2.54 -12.62
N LEU A 163 4.91 1.25 -12.73
CA LEU A 163 4.02 0.36 -13.48
C LEU A 163 2.82 -0.01 -12.59
N LEU A 164 1.67 0.52 -12.96
CA LEU A 164 0.38 0.20 -12.33
C LEU A 164 -0.27 -0.93 -13.11
N THR A 165 -0.66 -1.98 -12.44
CA THR A 165 -1.38 -3.13 -13.00
C THR A 165 -2.84 -3.12 -12.59
#